data_0d96a48ba2721047554f4be19fc24eeb
#
_entry.id   0d96a48ba2721047554f4be19fc24eeb
#
_cell.length_a   1.000
_cell.length_b   1.000
_cell.length_c   1.000
_cell.angle_alpha   90.00
_cell.angle_beta   90.00
_cell.angle_gamma   90.00
#
_symmetry.space_group_name_H-M   'P 1'
#
loop_
_entity.id
_entity.type
_entity.pdbx_description
1 polymer ?
#
loop_
_entity_poly.entity_id
_entity_poly.type
_entity_poly.pdbx_seq_one_letter_code
_entity_poly.pdbx_strand_id
1 'polypeptide(L)'
;MRTIVIGDIHGCLAALDTLLDTIAPTSEDVIVTLGDYIDRGPDSRGVIERLIQVSSHCTLYPLMGNHEEMMLLSLQGGVSPFRWLQNGGTETMESYGFT
;
A
#
# COMPACT_ATOMS: atom_id res chain seq x y z
N MET A 1 6.68 18.28 15.64
CA MET A 1 6.64 16.90 15.13
C MET A 1 5.27 16.31 15.29
N ARG A 2 4.74 15.69 14.27
CA ARG A 2 3.47 14.98 14.34
C ARG A 2 3.72 13.49 14.10
N THR A 3 2.92 12.64 14.73
CA THR A 3 2.82 11.23 14.38
C THR A 3 1.46 11.01 13.74
N ILE A 4 1.47 10.55 12.50
CA ILE A 4 0.27 10.39 11.68
C ILE A 4 0.10 8.91 11.35
N VAL A 5 -1.10 8.37 11.59
CA VAL A 5 -1.41 6.98 11.32
C VAL A 5 -2.40 6.91 10.16
N ILE A 6 -2.06 6.13 9.15
CA ILE A 6 -2.91 5.93 7.97
C ILE A 6 -3.35 4.47 7.93
N GLY A 7 -4.67 4.25 7.84
CA GLY A 7 -5.25 2.91 7.74
C GLY A 7 -5.21 2.35 6.32
N ASP A 8 -6.09 1.39 6.05
CA ASP A 8 -6.13 0.65 4.78
C ASP A 8 -6.24 1.58 3.58
N ILE A 9 -5.42 1.32 2.55
CA ILE A 9 -5.36 2.15 1.33
C ILE A 9 -5.93 1.40 0.14
N HIS A 10 -5.65 0.09 0.03
CA HIS A 10 -6.20 -0.80 -0.99
C HIS A 10 -6.18 -0.21 -2.41
N GLY A 11 -5.01 0.20 -2.88
CA GLY A 11 -4.82 0.67 -4.25
C GLY A 11 -5.50 1.99 -4.60
N CYS A 12 -6.01 2.71 -3.63
CA CYS A 12 -6.71 3.98 -3.86
C CYS A 12 -5.72 5.16 -3.88
N LEU A 13 -4.97 5.28 -4.95
CA LEU A 13 -3.93 6.31 -5.08
C LEU A 13 -4.51 7.72 -5.00
N ALA A 14 -5.64 7.98 -5.65
CA ALA A 14 -6.24 9.32 -5.63
C ALA A 14 -6.60 9.75 -4.22
N ALA A 15 -7.15 8.84 -3.41
CA ALA A 15 -7.48 9.12 -2.01
C ALA A 15 -6.21 9.36 -1.18
N LEU A 16 -5.17 8.55 -1.41
CA LEU A 16 -3.89 8.72 -0.73
C LEU A 16 -3.26 10.07 -1.07
N ASP A 17 -3.25 10.45 -2.34
CA ASP A 17 -2.69 11.74 -2.77
C ASP A 17 -3.44 12.91 -2.13
N THR A 18 -4.78 12.85 -2.10
CA THR A 18 -5.58 13.89 -1.47
C THR A 18 -5.27 14.00 0.03
N LEU A 19 -5.15 12.85 0.70
CA LEU A 19 -4.81 12.81 2.11
C LEU A 19 -3.43 13.40 2.38
N LEU A 20 -2.44 13.02 1.58
CA LEU A 20 -1.07 13.54 1.73
C LEU A 20 -1.00 15.04 1.45
N ASP A 21 -1.74 15.53 0.46
CA ASP A 21 -1.82 16.95 0.18
C ASP A 21 -2.42 17.72 1.38
N THR A 22 -3.42 17.15 2.03
CA THR A 22 -4.06 17.75 3.21
C THR A 22 -3.12 17.74 4.42
N ILE A 23 -2.43 16.61 4.64
CA ILE A 23 -1.49 16.46 5.76
C ILE A 23 -0.26 17.34 5.55
N ALA A 24 0.21 17.46 4.33
CA ALA A 24 1.44 18.19 3.95
C ALA A 24 2.60 17.81 4.87
N PRO A 25 3.04 16.55 4.87
CA PRO A 25 4.05 16.08 5.82
C PRO A 25 5.39 16.80 5.63
N THR A 26 6.05 17.07 6.74
CA THR A 26 7.39 17.67 6.75
C THR A 26 8.43 16.62 7.13
N SER A 27 9.70 16.94 6.97
CA SER A 27 10.80 16.03 7.31
C SER A 27 10.83 15.66 8.80
N GLU A 28 10.14 16.41 9.65
CA GLU A 28 10.08 16.14 11.09
C GLU A 28 8.90 15.23 11.46
N ASP A 29 7.97 14.99 10.54
CA ASP A 29 6.81 14.17 10.81
C ASP A 29 7.15 12.69 10.72
N VAL A 30 6.41 11.89 11.50
CA VAL A 30 6.46 10.44 11.44
C VAL A 30 5.10 9.94 10.96
N ILE A 31 5.13 9.11 9.91
CA ILE A 31 3.93 8.47 9.37
C ILE A 31 4.02 6.97 9.63
N VAL A 32 2.97 6.41 10.21
CA VAL A 32 2.82 4.96 10.38
C VAL A 32 1.66 4.51 9.49
N THR A 33 1.95 3.59 8.58
CA THR A 33 0.91 3.00 7.73
C THR A 33 0.62 1.58 8.21
N LEU A 34 -0.66 1.23 8.35
CA LEU A 34 -1.08 0.02 9.04
C LEU A 34 -1.10 -1.23 8.15
N GLY A 35 -0.74 -1.10 6.88
CA GLY A 35 -0.79 -2.21 5.94
C GLY A 35 -1.99 -2.11 5.01
N ASP A 36 -2.21 -3.18 4.25
CA ASP A 36 -3.27 -3.26 3.24
C ASP A 36 -3.18 -2.12 2.22
N TYR A 37 -2.00 -2.00 1.61
CA TYR A 37 -1.70 -1.00 0.59
C TYR A 37 -2.23 -1.42 -0.77
N ILE A 38 -2.25 -2.71 -1.00
CA ILE A 38 -2.53 -3.36 -2.28
C ILE A 38 -3.92 -3.99 -2.26
N ASP A 39 -4.33 -4.46 -3.42
CA ASP A 39 -5.53 -5.24 -3.67
C ASP A 39 -6.81 -4.39 -3.75
N ARG A 40 -7.72 -4.84 -4.58
CA ARG A 40 -9.07 -4.28 -4.79
C ARG A 40 -9.12 -2.97 -5.55
N GLY A 41 -8.35 -1.96 -5.15
CA GLY A 41 -8.38 -0.66 -5.78
C GLY A 41 -7.64 -0.60 -7.12
N PRO A 42 -7.77 0.51 -7.84
CA PRO A 42 -7.33 0.58 -9.23
C PRO A 42 -5.83 0.73 -9.44
N ASP A 43 -5.07 1.13 -8.42
CA ASP A 43 -3.66 1.45 -8.64
C ASP A 43 -2.78 1.10 -7.43
N SER A 44 -2.66 -0.20 -7.16
CA SER A 44 -1.77 -0.68 -6.10
C SER A 44 -0.31 -0.29 -6.34
N ARG A 45 0.14 -0.37 -7.59
CA ARG A 45 1.50 0.05 -7.94
C ARG A 45 1.75 1.52 -7.61
N GLY A 46 0.82 2.40 -7.98
CA GLY A 46 0.93 3.82 -7.70
C GLY A 46 0.97 4.11 -6.20
N VAL A 47 0.19 3.38 -5.40
CA VAL A 47 0.21 3.51 -3.94
C VAL A 47 1.59 3.17 -3.39
N ILE A 48 2.17 2.04 -3.79
CA ILE A 48 3.49 1.63 -3.32
C ILE A 48 4.55 2.66 -3.72
N GLU A 49 4.54 3.09 -4.97
CA GLU A 49 5.50 4.10 -5.46
C GLU A 49 5.35 5.42 -4.71
N ARG A 50 4.11 5.83 -4.41
CA ARG A 50 3.86 7.06 -3.64
C ARG A 50 4.40 6.97 -2.22
N LEU A 51 4.21 5.83 -1.57
CA LEU A 51 4.73 5.61 -0.22
C LEU A 51 6.26 5.58 -0.21
N ILE A 52 6.89 5.03 -1.23
CA ILE A 52 8.35 5.08 -1.37
C ILE A 52 8.84 6.54 -1.46
N GLN A 53 8.14 7.37 -2.23
CA GLN A 53 8.46 8.80 -2.31
C GLN A 53 8.32 9.48 -0.95
N VAL A 54 7.24 9.19 -0.23
CA VAL A 54 7.03 9.74 1.13
C VAL A 54 8.16 9.34 2.05
N SER A 55 8.63 8.09 1.97
CA SER A 55 9.71 7.59 2.81
C SER A 55 11.05 8.30 2.58
N SER A 56 11.23 8.91 1.41
CA SER A 56 12.44 9.69 1.13
C SER A 56 12.35 11.13 1.66
N HIS A 57 11.17 11.55 2.10
CA HIS A 57 10.89 12.93 2.51
C HIS A 57 10.67 13.07 4.02
N CYS A 58 10.06 12.07 4.64
CA CYS A 58 9.84 12.03 6.08
C CYS A 58 10.01 10.60 6.59
N THR A 59 9.93 10.40 7.91
CA THR A 59 10.04 9.06 8.48
C THR A 59 8.75 8.30 8.26
N LEU A 60 8.84 7.15 7.60
CA LEU A 60 7.72 6.26 7.34
C LEU A 60 7.98 4.89 7.95
N TYR A 61 7.05 4.40 8.77
CA TYR A 61 7.06 3.04 9.30
C TYR A 61 5.89 2.27 8.68
N PRO A 62 6.15 1.50 7.60
CA PRO A 62 5.10 0.71 6.97
C PRO A 62 4.96 -0.64 7.65
N LEU A 63 3.77 -0.92 8.18
CA LEU A 63 3.45 -2.22 8.74
C LEU A 63 2.92 -3.14 7.64
N MET A 64 3.01 -4.44 7.86
CA MET A 64 2.46 -5.43 6.94
C MET A 64 1.02 -5.75 7.32
N GLY A 65 0.10 -5.57 6.36
CA GLY A 65 -1.28 -5.99 6.52
C GLY A 65 -1.51 -7.43 6.05
N ASN A 66 -2.72 -7.96 6.28
CA ASN A 66 -3.04 -9.32 5.86
C ASN A 66 -3.04 -9.48 4.34
N HIS A 67 -3.34 -8.46 3.57
CA HIS A 67 -3.27 -8.54 2.11
C HIS A 67 -1.83 -8.67 1.60
N GLU A 68 -0.87 -7.96 2.18
CA GLU A 68 0.55 -8.13 1.85
C GLU A 68 1.01 -9.54 2.23
N GLU A 69 0.56 -10.05 3.38
CA GLU A 69 0.89 -11.41 3.79
C GLU A 69 0.36 -12.43 2.80
N MET A 70 -0.90 -12.31 2.35
CA MET A 70 -1.47 -13.21 1.34
C MET A 70 -0.67 -13.20 0.05
N MET A 71 -0.27 -12.02 -0.41
CA MET A 71 0.56 -11.89 -1.62
C MET A 71 1.88 -12.61 -1.45
N LEU A 72 2.59 -12.35 -0.35
CA LEU A 72 3.91 -12.93 -0.12
C LEU A 72 3.85 -14.45 -0.02
N LEU A 73 2.86 -14.99 0.69
CA LEU A 73 2.67 -16.44 0.79
C LEU A 73 2.39 -17.06 -0.58
N SER A 74 1.60 -16.39 -1.41
CA SER A 74 1.31 -16.86 -2.76
C SER A 74 2.56 -16.88 -3.64
N LEU A 75 3.39 -15.85 -3.54
CA LEU A 75 4.63 -15.74 -4.32
C LEU A 75 5.70 -16.74 -3.86
N GLN A 76 5.68 -17.14 -2.59
CA GLN A 76 6.61 -18.14 -2.06
C GLN A 76 6.27 -19.56 -2.48
N GLY A 77 5.08 -19.78 -3.03
CA GLY A 77 4.67 -21.08 -3.57
C GLY A 77 4.14 -22.08 -2.53
N GLY A 78 4.03 -21.68 -1.27
CA GLY A 78 3.57 -22.56 -0.20
C GLY A 78 2.06 -22.71 -0.11
N VAL A 79 1.29 -21.84 -0.79
CA VAL A 79 -0.17 -21.84 -0.81
C VAL A 79 -0.67 -21.54 -2.22
N SER A 80 -1.93 -21.88 -2.48
CA SER A 80 -2.57 -21.55 -3.75
C SER A 80 -2.69 -20.04 -3.91
N PRO A 81 -2.35 -19.47 -5.09
CA PRO A 81 -2.52 -18.03 -5.33
C PRO A 81 -3.97 -17.60 -5.49
N PHE A 82 -4.92 -18.53 -5.67
CA PHE A 82 -6.32 -18.19 -5.91
C PHE A 82 -6.94 -17.39 -4.76
N ARG A 83 -6.57 -17.72 -3.52
CA ARG A 83 -7.10 -16.99 -2.37
C ARG A 83 -6.76 -15.50 -2.45
N TRP A 84 -5.51 -15.18 -2.75
CA TRP A 84 -5.09 -13.80 -2.91
C TRP A 84 -5.76 -13.13 -4.10
N LEU A 85 -5.75 -13.79 -5.26
CA LEU A 85 -6.34 -13.24 -6.47
C LEU A 85 -7.82 -12.92 -6.29
N GLN A 86 -8.58 -13.80 -5.63
CA GLN A 86 -10.01 -13.60 -5.37
C GLN A 86 -10.28 -12.50 -4.33
N ASN A 87 -9.30 -12.19 -3.49
CA ASN A 87 -9.42 -11.13 -2.49
C ASN A 87 -8.84 -9.79 -2.96
N GLY A 88 -8.72 -9.60 -4.26
CA GLY A 88 -8.30 -8.33 -4.84
C GLY A 88 -6.89 -8.33 -5.41
N GLY A 89 -6.19 -9.46 -5.35
CA GLY A 89 -4.83 -9.57 -5.91
C GLY A 89 -4.80 -9.42 -7.43
N THR A 90 -5.90 -9.75 -8.12
CA THR A 90 -6.01 -9.56 -9.57
C THR A 90 -5.79 -8.10 -9.94
N GLU A 91 -6.41 -7.17 -9.21
CA GLU A 91 -6.25 -5.73 -9.45
C GLU A 91 -4.81 -5.28 -9.23
N THR A 92 -4.15 -5.86 -8.23
CA THR A 92 -2.73 -5.56 -7.99
C THR A 92 -1.86 -6.04 -9.15
N MET A 93 -2.08 -7.27 -9.63
CA MET A 93 -1.37 -7.81 -10.78
C MET A 93 -1.57 -6.92 -12.01
N GLU A 94 -2.80 -6.51 -12.27
CA GLU A 94 -3.12 -5.63 -13.40
C GLU A 94 -2.39 -4.28 -13.28
N SER A 95 -2.30 -3.70 -12.09
CA SER A 95 -1.63 -2.42 -11.88
C SER A 95 -0.13 -2.48 -12.20
N TYR A 96 0.46 -3.67 -12.11
CA TYR A 96 1.85 -3.92 -12.49
C TYR A 96 2.01 -4.41 -13.92
N GLY A 97 0.93 -4.45 -14.71
CA GLY A 97 0.98 -4.78 -16.12
C GLY A 97 0.79 -6.26 -16.45
N PHE A 98 0.41 -7.09 -15.50
CA PHE A 98 0.08 -8.48 -15.75
C PHE A 98 -1.40 -8.62 -16.11
N THR A 99 -1.71 -9.49 -17.00
CA THR A 99 -3.08 -9.73 -17.46
C THR A 99 -3.48 -11.20 -17.32
#